data_b8fa9de4ffe64906c654580ba2d5176c
#
_entry.id   b8fa9de4ffe64906c654580ba2d5176c
#
_cell.length_a   1.000
_cell.length_b   1.000
_cell.length_c   1.000
_cell.angle_alpha   90.00
_cell.angle_beta   90.00
_cell.angle_gamma   90.00
#
_symmetry.space_group_name_H-M   'P 1'
#
loop_
_entity.id
_entity.type
_entity.pdbx_description
1 polymer ?
#
loop_
_entity_poly.entity_id
_entity_poly.type
_entity_poly.pdbx_seq_one_letter_code
_entity_poly.pdbx_strand_id
1 'polypeptide(L)'
;VLSKLAMLTVPNSAEEAQEMSMPVLDERLFKSPAVALQQAKSAVVKMSRRAARNVSLSTPLLLKMDEDVVSAINVRENLIDRMEVEISNYLIKLADQELGDAESHEVTELLNFVTECERIGDYAVNIKEKAQELTDKEVTFSEKAQQELKILDNALEKILTLTTDAFEFDDARTASQVEPLEQVIDILVERLRAQHIKRLKDGACSIDTGVVFLDVLNNVERISDHCSNVAARLVGTSEGDDYDSHTLKSLMHHNPSKEYSLMYEECCKEYLTPLAACLLYTSPSPRDAHESR
;
A
#
# COMPACT_ATOMS: atom_id res chain seq x y z
N VAL A 1 27.33 -9.26 20.88
CA VAL A 1 26.45 -8.06 20.97
C VAL A 1 26.88 -7.05 19.92
N LEU A 2 28.17 -6.69 19.79
CA LEU A 2 28.67 -5.73 18.78
C LEU A 2 28.49 -6.24 17.32
N SER A 3 28.62 -7.55 17.07
CA SER A 3 28.42 -8.13 15.74
C SER A 3 26.96 -8.09 15.27
N LYS A 4 25.98 -8.24 16.18
CA LYS A 4 24.54 -8.08 15.85
C LYS A 4 24.17 -6.61 15.58
N LEU A 5 24.77 -5.65 16.30
CA LEU A 5 24.57 -4.22 16.03
C LEU A 5 25.13 -3.82 14.66
N ALA A 6 26.27 -4.41 14.26
CA ALA A 6 26.88 -4.15 12.95
C ALA A 6 26.04 -4.74 11.79
N MET A 7 25.37 -5.89 11.98
CA MET A 7 24.45 -6.45 10.98
C MET A 7 23.17 -5.62 10.79
N LEU A 8 22.72 -4.91 11.83
CA LEU A 8 21.57 -4.00 11.77
C LEU A 8 21.86 -2.67 11.04
N THR A 9 23.14 -2.32 10.90
CA THR A 9 23.58 -1.03 10.35
C THR A 9 24.30 -1.13 9.00
N VAL A 10 24.69 -2.34 8.58
CA VAL A 10 25.39 -2.58 7.32
C VAL A 10 24.50 -3.42 6.40
N PRO A 11 24.09 -2.88 5.23
CA PRO A 11 23.34 -3.64 4.24
C PRO A 11 24.11 -4.92 3.82
N ASN A 12 23.40 -6.03 3.75
CA ASN A 12 24.00 -7.33 3.41
C ASN A 12 24.38 -7.48 1.93
N SER A 13 23.86 -6.58 1.08
CA SER A 13 24.16 -6.54 -0.35
C SER A 13 24.33 -5.10 -0.86
N ALA A 14 24.96 -4.93 -2.02
CA ALA A 14 25.07 -3.62 -2.68
C ALA A 14 23.68 -3.06 -3.05
N GLU A 15 22.70 -3.92 -3.31
CA GLU A 15 21.31 -3.54 -3.61
C GLU A 15 20.61 -2.98 -2.36
N GLU A 16 20.75 -3.65 -1.22
CA GLU A 16 20.20 -3.14 0.05
C GLU A 16 20.86 -1.81 0.47
N ALA A 17 22.18 -1.66 0.22
CA ALA A 17 22.88 -0.39 0.46
C ALA A 17 22.34 0.73 -0.40
N GLN A 18 21.99 0.43 -1.66
CA GLN A 18 21.40 1.38 -2.59
C GLN A 18 19.94 1.70 -2.24
N GLU A 19 19.17 0.70 -1.78
CA GLU A 19 17.82 0.91 -1.26
C GLU A 19 17.79 1.84 -0.04
N MET A 20 18.81 1.81 0.80
CA MET A 20 18.90 2.60 2.03
C MET A 20 19.61 3.95 1.84
N SER A 21 19.96 4.33 0.61
CA SER A 21 20.62 5.61 0.33
C SER A 21 19.62 6.70 -0.01
N MET A 22 19.89 7.94 0.45
CA MET A 22 19.14 9.12 0.01
C MET A 22 19.35 9.36 -1.49
N PRO A 23 18.32 9.79 -2.24
CA PRO A 23 18.51 10.23 -3.62
C PRO A 23 19.37 11.49 -3.66
N VAL A 24 20.19 11.62 -4.69
CA VAL A 24 20.93 12.86 -4.93
C VAL A 24 20.07 13.76 -5.78
N LEU A 25 19.74 14.96 -5.27
CA LEU A 25 18.98 16.00 -5.96
C LEU A 25 19.88 17.21 -6.15
N ASP A 26 20.22 17.52 -7.40
CA ASP A 26 21.21 18.53 -7.75
C ASP A 26 20.53 19.79 -8.32
N GLU A 27 20.48 20.87 -7.54
CA GLU A 27 19.89 22.15 -7.94
C GLU A 27 20.58 22.80 -9.16
N ARG A 28 21.81 22.39 -9.50
CA ARG A 28 22.50 22.86 -10.72
C ARG A 28 21.77 22.44 -12.00
N LEU A 29 20.94 21.41 -11.91
CA LEU A 29 20.11 20.90 -13.02
C LEU A 29 18.88 21.79 -13.30
N PHE A 30 18.57 22.77 -12.46
CA PHE A 30 17.46 23.71 -12.71
C PHE A 30 17.62 24.52 -14.01
N LYS A 31 18.84 24.62 -14.53
CA LYS A 31 19.11 25.19 -15.87
C LYS A 31 18.56 24.34 -17.01
N SER A 32 18.17 23.08 -16.73
CA SER A 32 17.55 22.14 -17.66
C SER A 32 16.37 21.45 -16.95
N PRO A 33 15.19 22.10 -16.89
CA PRO A 33 14.06 21.65 -16.08
C PRO A 33 13.66 20.20 -16.35
N ALA A 34 13.64 19.76 -17.59
CA ALA A 34 13.32 18.38 -17.95
C ALA A 34 14.27 17.35 -17.30
N VAL A 35 15.57 17.68 -17.17
CA VAL A 35 16.54 16.80 -16.48
C VAL A 35 16.34 16.82 -14.98
N ALA A 36 16.02 18.00 -14.41
CA ALA A 36 15.69 18.14 -12.99
C ALA A 36 14.44 17.34 -12.62
N LEU A 37 13.39 17.41 -13.44
CA LEU A 37 12.15 16.64 -13.28
C LEU A 37 12.41 15.12 -13.35
N GLN A 38 13.20 14.67 -14.32
CA GLN A 38 13.56 13.26 -14.40
C GLN A 38 14.34 12.76 -13.17
N GLN A 39 15.21 13.62 -12.60
CA GLN A 39 15.92 13.30 -11.36
C GLN A 39 14.94 13.21 -10.17
N ALA A 40 14.01 14.17 -10.05
CA ALA A 40 12.96 14.15 -9.03
C ALA A 40 12.07 12.92 -9.17
N LYS A 41 11.61 12.60 -10.37
CA LYS A 41 10.81 11.39 -10.66
C LYS A 41 11.53 10.12 -10.22
N SER A 42 12.82 9.98 -10.55
CA SER A 42 13.62 8.83 -10.09
C SER A 42 13.70 8.74 -8.57
N ALA A 43 13.71 9.87 -7.85
CA ALA A 43 13.66 9.90 -6.40
C ALA A 43 12.29 9.46 -5.87
N VAL A 44 11.18 9.92 -6.46
CA VAL A 44 9.82 9.52 -6.09
C VAL A 44 9.62 8.01 -6.34
N VAL A 45 10.09 7.45 -7.44
CA VAL A 45 10.07 5.99 -7.70
C VAL A 45 10.76 5.21 -6.58
N LYS A 46 11.94 5.66 -6.13
CA LYS A 46 12.63 5.03 -5.00
C LYS A 46 11.83 5.12 -3.69
N MET A 47 11.17 6.25 -3.46
CA MET A 47 10.31 6.46 -2.29
C MET A 47 9.10 5.52 -2.33
N SER A 48 8.40 5.43 -3.46
CA SER A 48 7.26 4.52 -3.68
C SER A 48 7.63 3.06 -3.42
N ARG A 49 8.76 2.58 -3.97
CA ARG A 49 9.25 1.21 -3.72
C ARG A 49 9.53 0.95 -2.24
N ARG A 50 10.05 1.94 -1.51
CA ARG A 50 10.30 1.83 -0.07
C ARG A 50 9.02 1.77 0.73
N ALA A 51 8.04 2.60 0.41
CA ALA A 51 6.72 2.56 1.04
C ALA A 51 6.03 1.20 0.80
N ALA A 52 6.01 0.73 -0.46
CA ALA A 52 5.50 -0.59 -0.80
C ALA A 52 6.23 -1.73 -0.03
N ARG A 53 7.56 -1.63 0.09
CA ARG A 53 8.35 -2.61 0.86
C ARG A 53 8.02 -2.57 2.34
N ASN A 54 7.78 -1.40 2.94
CA ASN A 54 7.35 -1.30 4.35
C ASN A 54 5.99 -1.98 4.55
N VAL A 55 5.04 -1.82 3.64
CA VAL A 55 3.75 -2.53 3.71
C VAL A 55 3.96 -4.04 3.65
N SER A 56 4.69 -4.55 2.65
CA SER A 56 4.98 -6.00 2.52
C SER A 56 5.71 -6.61 3.72
N LEU A 57 6.44 -5.80 4.49
CA LEU A 57 7.12 -6.24 5.72
C LEU A 57 6.21 -6.15 6.95
N SER A 58 5.24 -5.23 6.98
CA SER A 58 4.40 -5.00 8.16
C SER A 58 3.27 -6.03 8.30
N THR A 59 2.67 -6.47 7.20
CA THR A 59 1.53 -7.40 7.23
C THR A 59 1.88 -8.77 7.81
N PRO A 60 3.03 -9.41 7.53
CA PRO A 60 3.41 -10.67 8.16
C PRO A 60 3.63 -10.57 9.68
N LEU A 61 3.98 -9.39 10.21
CA LEU A 61 4.14 -9.18 11.65
C LEU A 61 2.86 -9.42 12.44
N LEU A 62 1.69 -9.25 11.81
CA LEU A 62 0.38 -9.54 12.41
C LEU A 62 0.22 -11.03 12.77
N LEU A 63 0.97 -11.91 12.13
CA LEU A 63 0.96 -13.35 12.38
C LEU A 63 2.12 -13.80 13.25
N LYS A 64 3.27 -13.18 13.09
CA LYS A 64 4.49 -13.49 13.84
C LYS A 64 5.37 -12.26 13.95
N MET A 65 5.52 -11.77 15.17
CA MET A 65 6.41 -10.64 15.46
C MET A 65 7.87 -11.02 15.21
N ASP A 66 8.60 -10.06 14.60
CA ASP A 66 10.04 -10.15 14.34
C ASP A 66 10.66 -8.77 14.56
N GLU A 67 11.46 -8.64 15.61
CA GLU A 67 12.08 -7.36 16.02
C GLU A 67 13.09 -6.84 14.99
N ASP A 68 13.76 -7.71 14.24
CA ASP A 68 14.68 -7.29 13.19
C ASP A 68 13.89 -6.65 12.03
N VAL A 69 12.70 -7.19 11.68
CA VAL A 69 11.80 -6.62 10.70
C VAL A 69 11.20 -5.29 11.18
N VAL A 70 10.77 -5.20 12.44
CA VAL A 70 10.28 -3.96 13.06
C VAL A 70 11.34 -2.86 12.96
N SER A 71 12.60 -3.19 13.30
CA SER A 71 13.71 -2.24 13.19
C SER A 71 13.95 -1.80 11.74
N ALA A 72 13.88 -2.71 10.77
CA ALA A 72 14.04 -2.41 9.35
C ALA A 72 12.94 -1.49 8.82
N ILE A 73 11.67 -1.70 9.24
CA ILE A 73 10.55 -0.81 8.91
C ILE A 73 10.81 0.60 9.45
N ASN A 74 11.19 0.73 10.73
CA ASN A 74 11.42 2.03 11.34
C ASN A 74 12.56 2.81 10.67
N VAL A 75 13.66 2.14 10.29
CA VAL A 75 14.78 2.77 9.59
C VAL A 75 14.35 3.24 8.20
N ARG A 76 13.54 2.44 7.49
CA ARG A 76 13.05 2.79 6.15
C ARG A 76 12.03 3.92 6.20
N GLU A 77 11.17 3.95 7.22
CA GLU A 77 10.22 5.04 7.46
C GLU A 77 10.92 6.38 7.65
N ASN A 78 11.88 6.45 8.57
CA ASN A 78 12.68 7.67 8.74
C ASN A 78 13.36 8.14 7.44
N LEU A 79 13.61 7.23 6.51
CA LEU A 79 14.17 7.56 5.21
C LEU A 79 13.10 8.09 4.25
N ILE A 80 11.88 7.53 4.30
CA ILE A 80 10.71 8.00 3.53
C ILE A 80 10.38 9.44 3.94
N ASP A 81 10.27 9.74 5.25
CA ASP A 81 10.01 11.07 5.79
C ASP A 81 11.04 12.10 5.29
N ARG A 82 12.33 11.73 5.34
CA ARG A 82 13.39 12.61 4.85
C ARG A 82 13.31 12.81 3.34
N MET A 83 12.96 11.78 2.59
CA MET A 83 12.80 11.88 1.14
C MET A 83 11.61 12.78 0.78
N GLU A 84 10.50 12.67 1.51
CA GLU A 84 9.33 13.55 1.35
C GLU A 84 9.78 15.03 1.43
N VAL A 85 10.47 15.40 2.51
CA VAL A 85 10.93 16.77 2.72
C VAL A 85 11.94 17.21 1.64
N GLU A 86 12.93 16.37 1.31
CA GLU A 86 13.98 16.74 0.35
C GLU A 86 13.44 16.84 -1.09
N ILE A 87 12.59 15.90 -1.51
CA ILE A 87 12.00 15.91 -2.86
C ILE A 87 11.04 17.10 -3.00
N SER A 88 10.16 17.32 -2.00
CA SER A 88 9.22 18.44 -2.02
C SER A 88 9.94 19.78 -2.08
N ASN A 89 10.97 19.99 -1.26
CA ASN A 89 11.77 21.20 -1.30
C ASN A 89 12.48 21.40 -2.64
N TYR A 90 12.99 20.33 -3.25
CA TYR A 90 13.62 20.39 -4.58
C TYR A 90 12.61 20.80 -5.65
N LEU A 91 11.41 20.18 -5.65
CA LEU A 91 10.34 20.49 -6.61
C LEU A 91 9.80 21.92 -6.44
N ILE A 92 9.64 22.40 -5.20
CA ILE A 92 9.21 23.77 -4.91
C ILE A 92 10.24 24.78 -5.46
N LYS A 93 11.55 24.56 -5.24
CA LYS A 93 12.60 25.42 -5.79
C LYS A 93 12.68 25.34 -7.31
N LEU A 94 12.37 24.19 -7.91
CA LEU A 94 12.28 24.05 -9.36
C LEU A 94 11.08 24.85 -9.90
N ALA A 95 9.93 24.83 -9.20
CA ALA A 95 8.76 25.62 -9.57
C ALA A 95 8.99 27.13 -9.56
N ASP A 96 9.95 27.62 -8.76
CA ASP A 96 10.35 29.03 -8.74
C ASP A 96 11.18 29.46 -9.99
N GLN A 97 11.53 28.50 -10.88
CA GLN A 97 12.20 28.78 -12.13
C GLN A 97 11.21 29.15 -13.24
N GLU A 98 11.70 29.62 -14.38
CA GLU A 98 10.88 29.84 -15.59
C GLU A 98 10.56 28.47 -16.24
N LEU A 99 9.44 27.88 -15.84
CA LEU A 99 8.94 26.60 -16.36
C LEU A 99 7.88 26.82 -17.44
N GLY A 100 7.81 25.92 -18.40
CA GLY A 100 6.67 25.81 -19.30
C GLY A 100 5.45 25.17 -18.60
N ASP A 101 4.26 25.28 -19.23
CA ASP A 101 3.00 24.75 -18.66
C ASP A 101 3.10 23.24 -18.37
N ALA A 102 3.70 22.47 -19.28
CA ALA A 102 3.88 21.02 -19.10
C ALA A 102 4.81 20.68 -17.92
N GLU A 103 5.91 21.43 -17.78
CA GLU A 103 6.87 21.23 -16.68
C GLU A 103 6.25 21.62 -15.33
N SER A 104 5.46 22.71 -15.30
CA SER A 104 4.72 23.13 -14.11
C SER A 104 3.67 22.11 -13.68
N HIS A 105 2.98 21.50 -14.64
CA HIS A 105 2.05 20.41 -14.39
C HIS A 105 2.78 19.19 -13.80
N GLU A 106 3.91 18.77 -14.40
CA GLU A 106 4.70 17.63 -13.92
C GLU A 106 5.24 17.85 -12.50
N VAL A 107 5.67 19.07 -12.13
CA VAL A 107 6.03 19.41 -10.75
C VAL A 107 4.86 19.15 -9.80
N THR A 108 3.66 19.61 -10.17
CA THR A 108 2.46 19.44 -9.35
C THR A 108 2.11 17.96 -9.16
N GLU A 109 2.18 17.17 -10.23
CA GLU A 109 1.92 15.74 -10.16
C GLU A 109 2.95 15.01 -9.29
N LEU A 110 4.24 15.33 -9.43
CA LEU A 110 5.28 14.74 -8.59
C LEU A 110 5.10 15.09 -7.10
N LEU A 111 4.68 16.31 -6.75
CA LEU A 111 4.37 16.69 -5.37
C LEU A 111 3.20 15.89 -4.80
N ASN A 112 2.15 15.68 -5.62
CA ASN A 112 1.03 14.82 -5.23
C ASN A 112 1.52 13.38 -4.97
N PHE A 113 2.33 12.80 -5.85
CA PHE A 113 2.85 11.44 -5.70
C PHE A 113 3.75 11.27 -4.47
N VAL A 114 4.56 12.27 -4.14
CA VAL A 114 5.35 12.29 -2.90
C VAL A 114 4.42 12.13 -1.69
N THR A 115 3.34 12.91 -1.64
CA THR A 115 2.36 12.85 -0.54
C THR A 115 1.67 11.48 -0.47
N GLU A 116 1.29 10.89 -1.60
CA GLU A 116 0.65 9.57 -1.61
C GLU A 116 1.64 8.48 -1.15
N CYS A 117 2.92 8.57 -1.53
CA CYS A 117 3.95 7.61 -1.10
C CYS A 117 4.23 7.67 0.40
N GLU A 118 4.30 8.87 0.99
CA GLU A 118 4.47 9.07 2.43
C GLU A 118 3.31 8.45 3.20
N ARG A 119 2.07 8.72 2.79
CA ARG A 119 0.87 8.14 3.44
C ARG A 119 0.85 6.62 3.39
N ILE A 120 1.27 6.00 2.28
CA ILE A 120 1.41 4.54 2.19
C ILE A 120 2.43 4.04 3.22
N GLY A 121 3.56 4.74 3.41
CA GLY A 121 4.57 4.44 4.43
C GLY A 121 4.00 4.53 5.84
N ASP A 122 3.32 5.61 6.17
CA ASP A 122 2.65 5.84 7.45
C ASP A 122 1.68 4.69 7.81
N TYR A 123 0.85 4.24 6.85
CA TYR A 123 -0.07 3.13 7.10
C TYR A 123 0.66 1.80 7.31
N ALA A 124 1.83 1.58 6.71
CA ALA A 124 2.67 0.43 7.01
C ALA A 124 3.16 0.45 8.47
N VAL A 125 3.56 1.62 8.98
CA VAL A 125 3.92 1.81 10.39
C VAL A 125 2.72 1.53 11.30
N ASN A 126 1.53 2.03 10.96
CA ASN A 126 0.31 1.75 11.71
C ASN A 126 0.02 0.24 11.79
N ILE A 127 0.19 -0.52 10.69
CA ILE A 127 0.02 -1.99 10.70
C ILE A 127 1.05 -2.65 11.62
N LYS A 128 2.33 -2.24 11.54
CA LYS A 128 3.40 -2.71 12.45
C LYS A 128 3.03 -2.45 13.92
N GLU A 129 2.49 -1.27 14.25
CA GLU A 129 2.07 -0.94 15.62
C GLU A 129 0.90 -1.82 16.08
N LYS A 130 -0.01 -2.18 15.19
CA LYS A 130 -1.07 -3.14 15.49
C LYS A 130 -0.54 -4.56 15.75
N ALA A 131 0.50 -4.97 15.04
CA ALA A 131 1.19 -6.22 15.34
C ALA A 131 1.89 -6.21 16.72
N GLN A 132 2.49 -5.07 17.10
CA GLN A 132 3.05 -4.88 18.43
C GLN A 132 1.97 -4.95 19.51
N GLU A 133 0.81 -4.31 19.28
CA GLU A 133 -0.32 -4.34 20.20
C GLU A 133 -0.83 -5.77 20.47
N LEU A 134 -0.89 -6.65 19.44
CA LEU A 134 -1.21 -8.07 19.62
C LEU A 134 -0.20 -8.79 20.50
N THR A 135 1.09 -8.51 20.27
CA THR A 135 2.19 -9.11 21.04
C THR A 135 2.17 -8.67 22.50
N ASP A 136 2.00 -7.37 22.76
CA ASP A 136 1.96 -6.81 24.11
C ASP A 136 0.78 -7.32 24.93
N LYS A 137 -0.34 -7.60 24.26
CA LYS A 137 -1.54 -8.19 24.87
C LYS A 137 -1.53 -9.72 24.95
N GLU A 138 -0.48 -10.36 24.42
CA GLU A 138 -0.35 -11.82 24.34
C GLU A 138 -1.56 -12.49 23.64
N VAL A 139 -2.14 -11.84 22.61
CA VAL A 139 -3.27 -12.33 21.84
C VAL A 139 -2.89 -12.57 20.38
N THR A 140 -3.60 -13.49 19.72
CA THR A 140 -3.37 -13.84 18.32
C THR A 140 -4.68 -13.95 17.55
N PHE A 141 -4.63 -13.76 16.25
CA PHE A 141 -5.77 -14.00 15.38
C PHE A 141 -6.08 -15.49 15.26
N SER A 142 -7.36 -15.83 15.16
CA SER A 142 -7.80 -17.21 14.86
C SER A 142 -7.28 -17.66 13.48
N GLU A 143 -7.12 -18.96 13.27
CA GLU A 143 -6.68 -19.54 11.98
C GLU A 143 -7.50 -19.00 10.80
N LYS A 144 -8.81 -18.83 11.01
CA LYS A 144 -9.70 -18.26 9.99
C LYS A 144 -9.36 -16.81 9.67
N ALA A 145 -9.15 -15.98 10.69
CA ALA A 145 -8.75 -14.58 10.50
C ALA A 145 -7.38 -14.47 9.82
N GLN A 146 -6.45 -15.38 10.13
CA GLN A 146 -5.14 -15.45 9.45
C GLN A 146 -5.27 -15.80 7.97
N GLN A 147 -6.16 -16.73 7.60
CA GLN A 147 -6.45 -17.08 6.19
C GLN A 147 -7.11 -15.90 5.45
N GLU A 148 -8.04 -15.21 6.08
CA GLU A 148 -8.68 -14.00 5.56
C GLU A 148 -7.65 -12.89 5.31
N LEU A 149 -6.77 -12.61 6.28
CA LEU A 149 -5.70 -11.61 6.14
C LEU A 149 -4.73 -11.97 5.02
N LYS A 150 -4.43 -13.26 4.81
CA LYS A 150 -3.54 -13.67 3.71
C LYS A 150 -4.13 -13.39 2.33
N ILE A 151 -5.44 -13.54 2.15
CA ILE A 151 -6.10 -13.19 0.89
C ILE A 151 -6.00 -11.68 0.65
N LEU A 152 -6.25 -10.89 1.69
CA LEU A 152 -6.16 -9.43 1.64
C LEU A 152 -4.73 -8.94 1.38
N ASP A 153 -3.73 -9.57 2.01
CA ASP A 153 -2.31 -9.28 1.81
C ASP A 153 -1.87 -9.52 0.36
N ASN A 154 -2.29 -10.62 -0.26
CA ASN A 154 -2.00 -10.90 -1.67
C ASN A 154 -2.59 -9.82 -2.60
N ALA A 155 -3.81 -9.34 -2.32
CA ALA A 155 -4.43 -8.26 -3.10
C ALA A 155 -3.68 -6.94 -2.89
N LEU A 156 -3.25 -6.66 -1.66
CA LEU A 156 -2.48 -5.48 -1.29
C LEU A 156 -1.10 -5.46 -1.96
N GLU A 157 -0.37 -6.57 -1.97
CA GLU A 157 0.91 -6.69 -2.69
C GLU A 157 0.73 -6.45 -4.19
N LYS A 158 -0.36 -6.96 -4.76
CA LYS A 158 -0.64 -6.79 -6.20
C LYS A 158 -0.92 -5.34 -6.54
N ILE A 159 -1.74 -4.62 -5.76
CA ILE A 159 -2.06 -3.21 -6.04
C ILE A 159 -0.83 -2.31 -5.88
N LEU A 160 0.00 -2.53 -4.86
CA LEU A 160 1.26 -1.81 -4.66
C LEU A 160 2.22 -2.01 -5.83
N THR A 161 2.34 -3.24 -6.33
CA THR A 161 3.19 -3.56 -7.48
C THR A 161 2.69 -2.86 -8.75
N LEU A 162 1.38 -2.97 -9.06
CA LEU A 162 0.78 -2.31 -10.21
C LEU A 162 0.98 -0.80 -10.17
N THR A 163 0.75 -0.18 -9.00
CA THR A 163 0.88 1.27 -8.83
C THR A 163 2.33 1.73 -9.01
N THR A 164 3.28 1.03 -8.39
CA THR A 164 4.70 1.39 -8.47
C THR A 164 5.24 1.22 -9.89
N ASP A 165 4.90 0.10 -10.56
CA ASP A 165 5.33 -0.16 -11.93
C ASP A 165 4.71 0.84 -12.91
N ALA A 166 3.39 1.14 -12.77
CA ALA A 166 2.71 2.12 -13.59
C ALA A 166 3.38 3.50 -13.49
N PHE A 167 3.72 3.93 -12.29
CA PHE A 167 4.39 5.20 -12.06
C PHE A 167 5.83 5.23 -12.59
N GLU A 168 6.60 4.16 -12.37
CA GLU A 168 8.00 4.08 -12.83
C GLU A 168 8.11 4.14 -14.34
N PHE A 169 7.23 3.43 -15.05
CA PHE A 169 7.30 3.26 -16.51
C PHE A 169 6.37 4.19 -17.27
N ASP A 170 5.64 5.11 -16.61
CA ASP A 170 4.59 5.95 -17.20
C ASP A 170 3.54 5.14 -17.97
N ASP A 171 3.19 3.97 -17.44
CA ASP A 171 2.32 3.03 -18.13
C ASP A 171 0.86 3.20 -17.68
N ALA A 172 0.11 4.04 -18.41
CA ALA A 172 -1.32 4.26 -18.19
C ALA A 172 -2.15 2.97 -18.31
N ARG A 173 -1.69 1.99 -19.10
CA ARG A 173 -2.37 0.69 -19.22
C ARG A 173 -2.23 -0.12 -17.94
N THR A 174 -1.07 -0.14 -17.33
CA THR A 174 -0.87 -0.76 -16.00
C THR A 174 -1.63 0.03 -14.93
N ALA A 175 -1.62 1.36 -14.98
CA ALA A 175 -2.39 2.21 -14.08
C ALA A 175 -3.90 1.92 -14.13
N SER A 176 -4.47 1.70 -15.32
CA SER A 176 -5.89 1.39 -15.48
C SER A 176 -6.34 0.07 -14.83
N GLN A 177 -5.41 -0.78 -14.40
CA GLN A 177 -5.69 -2.03 -13.69
C GLN A 177 -5.83 -1.85 -12.18
N VAL A 178 -5.38 -0.71 -11.66
CA VAL A 178 -5.37 -0.46 -10.21
C VAL A 178 -6.78 -0.24 -9.67
N GLU A 179 -7.58 0.60 -10.32
CA GLU A 179 -8.93 0.95 -9.86
C GLU A 179 -9.89 -0.26 -9.78
N PRO A 180 -9.94 -1.18 -10.77
CA PRO A 180 -10.72 -2.42 -10.64
C PRO A 180 -10.30 -3.29 -9.45
N LEU A 181 -9.01 -3.34 -9.13
CA LEU A 181 -8.48 -4.10 -7.99
C LEU A 181 -8.80 -3.41 -6.67
N GLU A 182 -8.71 -2.09 -6.61
CA GLU A 182 -9.10 -1.29 -5.43
C GLU A 182 -10.56 -1.55 -5.06
N GLN A 183 -11.50 -1.50 -6.02
CA GLN A 183 -12.89 -1.84 -5.76
C GLN A 183 -13.08 -3.26 -5.18
N VAL A 184 -12.27 -4.21 -5.62
CA VAL A 184 -12.31 -5.58 -5.07
C VAL A 184 -11.74 -5.61 -3.66
N ILE A 185 -10.69 -4.83 -3.35
CA ILE A 185 -10.14 -4.69 -1.99
C ILE A 185 -11.20 -4.09 -1.05
N ASP A 186 -11.92 -3.08 -1.47
CA ASP A 186 -13.02 -2.49 -0.70
C ASP A 186 -14.10 -3.52 -0.36
N ILE A 187 -14.52 -4.33 -1.34
CA ILE A 187 -15.46 -5.41 -1.11
C ILE A 187 -14.90 -6.47 -0.17
N LEU A 188 -13.60 -6.80 -0.28
CA LEU A 188 -12.92 -7.71 0.66
C LEU A 188 -12.97 -7.16 2.08
N VAL A 189 -12.57 -5.91 2.27
CA VAL A 189 -12.55 -5.23 3.57
C VAL A 189 -13.95 -5.21 4.18
N GLU A 190 -14.98 -4.84 3.42
CA GLU A 190 -16.36 -4.81 3.89
C GLU A 190 -16.85 -6.21 4.33
N ARG A 191 -16.59 -7.25 3.52
CA ARG A 191 -16.95 -8.63 3.86
C ARG A 191 -16.21 -9.13 5.09
N LEU A 192 -14.91 -8.87 5.20
CA LEU A 192 -14.11 -9.26 6.35
C LEU A 192 -14.58 -8.55 7.63
N ARG A 193 -14.90 -7.26 7.53
CA ARG A 193 -15.49 -6.46 8.63
C ARG A 193 -16.80 -7.07 9.11
N ALA A 194 -17.71 -7.39 8.19
CA ALA A 194 -19.00 -8.00 8.52
C ALA A 194 -18.84 -9.38 9.19
N GLN A 195 -17.95 -10.21 8.66
CA GLN A 195 -17.65 -11.54 9.24
C GLN A 195 -17.01 -11.43 10.63
N HIS A 196 -16.11 -10.48 10.80
CA HIS A 196 -15.46 -10.26 12.09
C HIS A 196 -16.44 -9.79 13.16
N ILE A 197 -17.34 -8.86 12.82
CA ILE A 197 -18.42 -8.41 13.71
C ILE A 197 -19.33 -9.59 14.12
N LYS A 198 -19.60 -10.50 13.18
CA LYS A 198 -20.35 -11.73 13.50
C LYS A 198 -19.59 -12.59 14.50
N ARG A 199 -18.29 -12.85 14.29
CA ARG A 199 -17.45 -13.61 15.24
C ARG A 199 -17.41 -12.98 16.63
N LEU A 200 -17.38 -11.65 16.73
CA LEU A 200 -17.47 -10.95 18.01
C LEU A 200 -18.81 -11.19 18.72
N LYS A 201 -19.92 -11.09 17.99
CA LYS A 201 -21.27 -11.36 18.53
C LYS A 201 -21.44 -12.79 19.01
N ASP A 202 -20.86 -13.74 18.29
CA ASP A 202 -20.92 -15.18 18.58
C ASP A 202 -19.93 -15.60 19.70
N GLY A 203 -19.12 -14.65 20.23
CA GLY A 203 -18.10 -14.91 21.24
C GLY A 203 -16.92 -15.75 20.75
N ALA A 204 -16.72 -15.83 19.42
CA ALA A 204 -15.68 -16.64 18.79
C ALA A 204 -14.31 -15.90 18.70
N CYS A 205 -14.23 -14.64 19.08
CA CYS A 205 -12.99 -13.89 19.21
C CYS A 205 -13.08 -12.88 20.36
N SER A 206 -11.92 -12.45 20.89
CA SER A 206 -11.86 -11.44 21.95
C SER A 206 -12.12 -10.05 21.39
N ILE A 207 -12.50 -9.12 22.26
CA ILE A 207 -12.67 -7.70 21.90
C ILE A 207 -11.32 -7.12 21.49
N ASP A 208 -10.23 -7.47 22.19
CA ASP A 208 -8.88 -6.95 21.90
C ASP A 208 -8.41 -7.31 20.48
N THR A 209 -8.50 -8.60 20.10
CA THR A 209 -8.20 -9.02 18.72
C THR A 209 -9.15 -8.39 17.70
N GLY A 210 -10.40 -8.12 18.13
CA GLY A 210 -11.43 -7.54 17.30
C GLY A 210 -11.12 -6.12 16.87
N VAL A 211 -10.74 -5.28 17.80
CA VAL A 211 -10.36 -3.89 17.53
C VAL A 211 -9.16 -3.83 16.61
N VAL A 212 -8.10 -4.60 16.92
CA VAL A 212 -6.90 -4.63 16.07
C VAL A 212 -7.21 -5.10 14.65
N PHE A 213 -8.06 -6.13 14.49
CA PHE A 213 -8.44 -6.62 13.15
C PHE A 213 -9.15 -5.52 12.33
N LEU A 214 -10.08 -4.78 12.93
CA LEU A 214 -10.79 -3.68 12.26
C LEU A 214 -9.85 -2.53 11.90
N ASP A 215 -8.90 -2.20 12.77
CA ASP A 215 -7.89 -1.17 12.49
C ASP A 215 -6.99 -1.59 11.32
N VAL A 216 -6.57 -2.86 11.25
CA VAL A 216 -5.80 -3.39 10.11
C VAL A 216 -6.60 -3.27 8.81
N LEU A 217 -7.88 -3.63 8.81
CA LEU A 217 -8.75 -3.48 7.63
C LEU A 217 -8.82 -2.02 7.17
N ASN A 218 -8.97 -1.07 8.10
CA ASN A 218 -9.00 0.36 7.77
C ASN A 218 -7.66 0.83 7.17
N ASN A 219 -6.52 0.37 7.69
CA ASN A 219 -5.21 0.72 7.14
C ASN A 219 -5.03 0.17 5.71
N VAL A 220 -5.48 -1.06 5.44
CA VAL A 220 -5.41 -1.66 4.08
C VAL A 220 -6.30 -0.89 3.10
N GLU A 221 -7.53 -0.54 3.48
CA GLU A 221 -8.45 0.29 2.70
C GLU A 221 -7.79 1.64 2.32
N ARG A 222 -7.12 2.30 3.28
CA ARG A 222 -6.41 3.55 3.03
C ARG A 222 -5.22 3.39 2.09
N ILE A 223 -4.43 2.32 2.23
CA ILE A 223 -3.32 2.06 1.31
C ILE A 223 -3.83 1.86 -0.11
N SER A 224 -4.91 1.09 -0.31
CA SER A 224 -5.49 0.89 -1.64
C SER A 224 -6.06 2.17 -2.24
N ASP A 225 -6.71 3.02 -1.44
CA ASP A 225 -7.16 4.37 -1.83
C ASP A 225 -6.00 5.23 -2.37
N HIS A 226 -4.84 5.24 -1.67
CA HIS A 226 -3.67 6.01 -2.09
C HIS A 226 -3.06 5.46 -3.38
N CYS A 227 -3.02 4.14 -3.55
CA CYS A 227 -2.61 3.51 -4.80
C CYS A 227 -3.51 3.92 -5.97
N SER A 228 -4.83 3.91 -5.76
CA SER A 228 -5.81 4.32 -6.75
C SER A 228 -5.71 5.81 -7.08
N ASN A 229 -5.40 6.70 -6.12
CA ASN A 229 -5.17 8.11 -6.39
C ASN A 229 -3.98 8.33 -7.34
N VAL A 230 -2.87 7.62 -7.13
CA VAL A 230 -1.70 7.66 -8.04
C VAL A 230 -2.09 7.19 -9.43
N ALA A 231 -2.77 6.05 -9.53
CA ALA A 231 -3.14 5.45 -10.81
C ALA A 231 -4.14 6.30 -11.61
N ALA A 232 -5.14 6.86 -10.95
CA ALA A 232 -6.13 7.74 -11.59
C ALA A 232 -5.47 8.96 -12.24
N ARG A 233 -4.49 9.59 -11.58
CA ARG A 233 -3.74 10.72 -12.13
C ARG A 233 -2.90 10.32 -13.35
N LEU A 234 -2.25 9.13 -13.31
CA LEU A 234 -1.48 8.64 -14.46
C LEU A 234 -2.38 8.39 -15.68
N VAL A 235 -3.58 7.85 -15.48
CA VAL A 235 -4.56 7.67 -16.56
C VAL A 235 -5.05 9.01 -17.08
N GLY A 236 -5.47 9.94 -16.20
CA GLY A 236 -5.94 11.27 -16.57
C GLY A 236 -4.91 12.07 -17.36
N THR A 237 -3.65 12.09 -16.91
CA THR A 237 -2.55 12.77 -17.61
C THR A 237 -2.35 12.18 -19.03
N SER A 238 -2.47 10.87 -19.20
CA SER A 238 -2.31 10.23 -20.51
C SER A 238 -3.45 10.57 -21.48
N GLU A 239 -4.65 10.84 -20.97
CA GLU A 239 -5.83 11.24 -21.74
C GLU A 239 -5.92 12.76 -21.96
N GLY A 240 -5.04 13.53 -21.32
CA GLY A 240 -5.02 14.99 -21.36
C GLY A 240 -6.12 15.65 -20.52
N ASP A 241 -6.65 14.94 -19.55
CA ASP A 241 -7.64 15.42 -18.61
C ASP A 241 -6.98 16.05 -17.39
N ASP A 242 -7.47 17.24 -16.99
CA ASP A 242 -7.00 17.99 -15.82
C ASP A 242 -7.99 17.85 -14.64
N TYR A 243 -8.57 16.64 -14.48
CA TYR A 243 -9.45 16.34 -13.37
C TYR A 243 -8.68 15.85 -12.13
N ASP A 244 -9.26 16.13 -10.96
CA ASP A 244 -8.75 15.51 -9.72
C ASP A 244 -9.00 13.99 -9.70
N SER A 245 -8.24 13.26 -8.88
CA SER A 245 -8.33 11.79 -8.82
C SER A 245 -9.74 11.27 -8.48
N HIS A 246 -10.50 11.99 -7.65
CA HIS A 246 -11.86 11.59 -7.28
C HIS A 246 -12.83 11.69 -8.47
N THR A 247 -12.72 12.75 -9.27
CA THR A 247 -13.54 12.92 -10.49
C THR A 247 -13.19 11.83 -11.52
N LEU A 248 -11.90 11.54 -11.71
CA LEU A 248 -11.42 10.49 -12.63
C LEU A 248 -11.96 9.11 -12.21
N LYS A 249 -11.85 8.73 -10.94
CA LYS A 249 -12.42 7.50 -10.39
C LYS A 249 -13.94 7.42 -10.62
N SER A 250 -14.65 8.50 -10.31
CA SER A 250 -16.10 8.59 -10.52
C SER A 250 -16.49 8.34 -11.98
N LEU A 251 -15.74 8.89 -12.93
CA LEU A 251 -15.97 8.67 -14.37
C LEU A 251 -15.74 7.20 -14.75
N MET A 252 -14.68 6.56 -14.25
CA MET A 252 -14.40 5.15 -14.50
C MET A 252 -15.51 4.23 -13.96
N HIS A 253 -16.08 4.56 -12.80
CA HIS A 253 -17.16 3.76 -12.19
C HIS A 253 -18.50 3.92 -12.90
N HIS A 254 -18.85 5.15 -13.36
CA HIS A 254 -20.15 5.41 -13.98
C HIS A 254 -20.23 4.90 -15.42
N ASN A 255 -19.11 4.80 -16.12
CA ASN A 255 -19.06 4.32 -17.50
C ASN A 255 -17.83 3.41 -17.72
N PRO A 256 -17.79 2.22 -17.08
CA PRO A 256 -16.63 1.35 -17.13
C PRO A 256 -16.33 0.89 -18.56
N SER A 257 -15.07 0.94 -18.95
CA SER A 257 -14.61 0.36 -20.21
C SER A 257 -14.77 -1.16 -20.18
N LYS A 258 -14.70 -1.77 -21.36
CA LYS A 258 -14.75 -3.23 -21.47
C LYS A 258 -13.52 -3.87 -20.78
N GLU A 259 -12.37 -3.23 -20.88
CA GLU A 259 -11.13 -3.66 -20.21
C GLU A 259 -11.27 -3.56 -18.70
N TYR A 260 -11.82 -2.47 -18.19
CA TYR A 260 -12.13 -2.30 -16.77
C TYR A 260 -13.01 -3.45 -16.24
N SER A 261 -14.11 -3.73 -16.96
CA SER A 261 -15.05 -4.77 -16.55
C SER A 261 -14.43 -6.17 -16.52
N LEU A 262 -13.60 -6.50 -17.52
CA LEU A 262 -12.88 -7.77 -17.57
C LEU A 262 -11.89 -7.90 -16.39
N MET A 263 -11.12 -6.85 -16.12
CA MET A 263 -10.15 -6.84 -15.03
C MET A 263 -10.84 -6.95 -13.66
N TYR A 264 -11.94 -6.24 -13.48
CA TYR A 264 -12.76 -6.34 -12.27
C TYR A 264 -13.28 -7.78 -12.05
N GLU A 265 -13.78 -8.45 -13.11
CA GLU A 265 -14.21 -9.84 -13.04
C GLU A 265 -13.07 -10.80 -12.70
N GLU A 266 -11.87 -10.58 -13.25
CA GLU A 266 -10.69 -11.37 -12.94
C GLU A 266 -10.28 -11.21 -11.48
N CYS A 267 -10.20 -9.98 -10.97
CA CYS A 267 -9.92 -9.70 -9.56
C CYS A 267 -10.98 -10.30 -8.63
N CYS A 268 -12.27 -10.24 -8.99
CA CYS A 268 -13.33 -10.90 -8.23
C CYS A 268 -13.12 -12.42 -8.14
N LYS A 269 -12.73 -13.06 -9.23
CA LYS A 269 -12.45 -14.51 -9.24
C LYS A 269 -11.23 -14.85 -8.40
N GLU A 270 -10.18 -14.03 -8.47
CA GLU A 270 -8.91 -14.25 -7.79
C GLU A 270 -9.04 -14.09 -6.27
N TYR A 271 -9.77 -13.08 -5.79
CA TYR A 271 -9.79 -12.73 -4.37
C TYR A 271 -11.12 -13.02 -3.67
N LEU A 272 -12.27 -12.76 -4.29
CA LEU A 272 -13.57 -12.97 -3.63
C LEU A 272 -14.01 -14.44 -3.63
N THR A 273 -13.61 -15.24 -4.61
CA THR A 273 -13.95 -16.67 -4.65
C THR A 273 -13.22 -17.45 -3.55
N PRO A 274 -11.89 -17.30 -3.31
CA PRO A 274 -11.21 -17.92 -2.19
C PRO A 274 -11.78 -17.48 -0.84
N LEU A 275 -12.13 -16.20 -0.69
CA LEU A 275 -12.78 -15.71 0.53
C LEU A 275 -14.12 -16.42 0.78
N ALA A 276 -14.95 -16.58 -0.25
CA ALA A 276 -16.22 -17.30 -0.13
C ALA A 276 -16.02 -18.76 0.28
N ALA A 277 -15.01 -19.45 -0.27
CA ALA A 277 -14.66 -20.81 0.12
C ALA A 277 -14.20 -20.88 1.58
N CYS A 278 -13.39 -19.93 2.03
CA CYS A 278 -12.95 -19.81 3.43
C CYS A 278 -14.14 -19.63 4.40
N LEU A 279 -15.19 -18.93 3.94
CA LEU A 279 -16.41 -18.70 4.73
C LEU A 279 -17.34 -19.93 4.82
N LEU A 280 -17.33 -20.79 3.81
CA LEU A 280 -18.16 -22.02 3.79
C LEU A 280 -17.56 -23.15 4.63
N TYR A 281 -16.25 -23.16 4.90
CA TYR A 281 -15.58 -24.15 5.72
C TYR A 281 -15.79 -23.83 7.21
N THR A 282 -17.03 -23.97 7.69
CA THR A 282 -17.29 -24.01 9.13
C THR A 282 -16.96 -25.43 9.59
N SER A 283 -15.86 -25.59 10.34
CA SER A 283 -15.67 -26.79 11.15
C SER A 283 -16.93 -27.01 11.97
N PRO A 284 -17.49 -28.26 12.02
CA PRO A 284 -18.63 -28.51 12.87
C PRO A 284 -18.28 -28.10 14.31
N SER A 285 -19.16 -27.31 14.93
CA SER A 285 -19.02 -26.94 16.32
C SER A 285 -18.85 -28.19 17.17
N PRO A 286 -18.02 -28.19 18.24
CA PRO A 286 -17.98 -29.31 19.18
C PRO A 286 -19.36 -29.68 19.78
N ARG A 287 -20.36 -28.81 19.65
CA ARG A 287 -21.75 -29.08 20.04
C ARG A 287 -22.48 -30.06 19.10
N ASP A 288 -22.12 -30.07 17.82
CA ASP A 288 -22.77 -30.96 16.84
C ASP A 288 -22.28 -32.42 16.93
N ALA A 289 -21.15 -32.65 17.64
CA ALA A 289 -20.60 -33.98 17.89
C ALA A 289 -21.33 -34.75 19.04
N HIS A 290 -22.21 -34.09 19.79
CA HIS A 290 -22.92 -34.70 20.92
C HIS A 290 -24.34 -35.12 20.60
N GLU A 291 -24.93 -34.81 19.45
CA GLU A 291 -26.28 -35.24 19.06
C GLU A 291 -26.31 -36.54 18.24
N SER A 292 -25.17 -37.22 18.05
CA SER A 292 -25.08 -38.51 17.32
C SER A 292 -24.68 -39.65 18.23
N ARG A 293 -25.24 -39.75 19.47
CA ARG A 293 -25.18 -40.98 20.28
C ARG A 293 -26.50 -41.27 20.94
#